data_cb18d5d9fe02bc14c3a994b5073514d2
#
_entry.id   cb18d5d9fe02bc14c3a994b5073514d2
#
_cell.length_a   1.000
_cell.length_b   1.000
_cell.length_c   1.000
_cell.angle_alpha   90.00
_cell.angle_beta   90.00
_cell.angle_gamma   90.00
#
_symmetry.space_group_name_H-M   'P 1'
#
loop_
_entity.id
_entity.type
_entity.pdbx_description
1 polymer ?
#
loop_
_entity_poly.entity_id
_entity_poly.type
_entity_poly.pdbx_seq_one_letter_code
_entity_poly.pdbx_strand_id
1 'polypeptide(L)'
;MPVFLEIAVNIPQVSGLFDYHLPPELEGKVEPGHLVEVPFGRQTVQGVAIRQIATPSVPETRPVSSLIDSQAVLTLAQVALASRLSEETLAPLAACISLMLPPGLYQQADSLYTLPGPSSATAARPVFASQAKLNETQARLVALLQKRGPLRGRQIDQALPHVDWRRTAAALVRREIITSHSVLPPPTTHPRHVRTAQLACPPEAARQALPGLGRQGSEALKRRQAVIEFLLKEPGPVNVSWVYAETGCNAADLAVLAERGLVRLGESEEWRDPLANLEFVAAEPPTLTSDQQRVYAEIEVGLRASARGEAVRPFLLHGVTGSGKTEIYLRLVAETLKSGRTAILLVPEIAMTPQTVRRVVARFPGRVGLIHSRLSEGERYDTWRRARLGQLEIIVGPRSALFLPLANIGLIVVDECHDDSYYQESPAPHYHARQAAVNYARLVGAVCLLGSATPDVNSRYRAEKGDWIYLSLPGRILAHRQAVQSQIEKIAQGLKASPSPLSPQERNQAKEENLTQPPLSPRERGGCVRFSSLAWFLSWGERGEGESVKP
;
A
#
# COMPACT_ATOMS: atom_id res chain seq x y z
N MET A 1 25.39 8.68 -30.53
CA MET A 1 25.84 9.72 -29.58
C MET A 1 25.43 9.26 -28.19
N PRO A 2 26.24 9.49 -27.15
CA PRO A 2 25.85 9.07 -25.81
C PRO A 2 24.54 9.79 -25.38
N VAL A 3 23.66 9.06 -24.73
CA VAL A 3 22.41 9.57 -24.17
C VAL A 3 22.68 10.08 -22.77
N PHE A 4 22.36 11.34 -22.49
CA PHE A 4 22.57 11.94 -21.17
C PHE A 4 21.25 12.08 -20.42
N LEU A 5 21.31 11.87 -19.10
CA LEU A 5 20.18 11.97 -18.19
C LEU A 5 20.51 12.86 -16.99
N GLU A 6 19.57 13.69 -16.59
CA GLU A 6 19.57 14.29 -15.26
C GLU A 6 18.91 13.36 -14.26
N ILE A 7 19.59 13.09 -13.15
CA ILE A 7 19.18 12.13 -12.14
C ILE A 7 19.10 12.84 -10.77
N ALA A 8 17.98 12.62 -10.07
CA ALA A 8 17.82 12.99 -8.68
C ALA A 8 18.35 11.85 -7.79
N VAL A 9 19.49 12.07 -7.14
CA VAL A 9 20.16 11.06 -6.31
C VAL A 9 19.55 11.00 -4.90
N ASN A 10 19.42 9.79 -4.34
CA ASN A 10 18.84 9.56 -3.01
C ASN A 10 19.85 9.82 -1.88
N ILE A 11 20.22 11.09 -1.74
CA ILE A 11 21.10 11.55 -0.65
C ILE A 11 20.40 12.71 0.07
N PRO A 12 20.07 12.59 1.37
CA PRO A 12 19.23 13.56 2.09
C PRO A 12 19.75 15.00 2.10
N GLN A 13 21.06 15.18 2.04
CA GLN A 13 21.73 16.49 2.17
C GLN A 13 22.11 17.10 0.81
N VAL A 14 21.74 16.43 -0.28
CA VAL A 14 22.11 16.85 -1.63
C VAL A 14 20.88 17.39 -2.32
N SER A 15 20.98 18.64 -2.78
CA SER A 15 19.96 19.30 -3.59
C SER A 15 20.43 19.36 -5.05
N GLY A 16 19.48 19.27 -5.97
CA GLY A 16 19.73 19.41 -7.41
C GLY A 16 19.74 18.10 -8.18
N LEU A 17 20.00 18.23 -9.47
CA LEU A 17 20.09 17.15 -10.44
C LEU A 17 21.54 16.98 -10.86
N PHE A 18 21.90 15.74 -11.23
CA PHE A 18 23.24 15.39 -11.63
C PHE A 18 23.23 14.70 -12.99
N ASP A 19 24.18 15.07 -13.83
CA ASP A 19 24.29 14.57 -15.20
C ASP A 19 25.06 13.26 -15.25
N TYR A 20 24.45 12.26 -15.87
CA TYR A 20 25.03 10.95 -16.14
C TYR A 20 24.84 10.59 -17.61
N HIS A 21 25.65 9.70 -18.13
CA HIS A 21 25.42 9.11 -19.45
C HIS A 21 24.98 7.65 -19.33
N LEU A 22 24.19 7.19 -20.31
CA LEU A 22 23.81 5.80 -20.41
C LEU A 22 24.93 5.00 -21.10
N PRO A 23 25.37 3.89 -20.51
CA PRO A 23 26.20 2.93 -21.22
C PRO A 23 25.37 2.25 -22.32
N PRO A 24 26.00 1.71 -23.38
CA PRO A 24 25.29 1.13 -24.54
C PRO A 24 24.23 0.09 -24.19
N GLU A 25 24.47 -0.70 -23.11
CA GLU A 25 23.56 -1.76 -22.66
C GLU A 25 22.25 -1.21 -22.07
N LEU A 26 22.22 0.05 -21.62
CA LEU A 26 21.07 0.70 -21.01
C LEU A 26 20.40 1.72 -21.95
N GLU A 27 20.98 2.02 -23.11
CA GLU A 27 20.35 2.89 -24.11
C GLU A 27 19.01 2.30 -24.57
N GLY A 28 17.97 3.14 -24.61
CA GLY A 28 16.60 2.73 -24.96
C GLY A 28 15.86 1.94 -23.87
N LYS A 29 16.50 1.66 -22.72
CA LYS A 29 15.85 0.97 -21.58
C LYS A 29 15.56 1.90 -20.41
N VAL A 30 16.23 3.04 -20.33
CA VAL A 30 16.07 3.99 -19.24
C VAL A 30 15.40 5.26 -19.77
N GLU A 31 14.23 5.56 -19.22
CA GLU A 31 13.43 6.73 -19.50
C GLU A 31 13.18 7.54 -18.22
N PRO A 32 12.69 8.77 -18.29
CA PRO A 32 12.28 9.52 -17.09
C PRO A 32 11.30 8.72 -16.21
N GLY A 33 11.55 8.73 -14.91
CA GLY A 33 10.79 7.95 -13.93
C GLY A 33 11.42 6.60 -13.56
N HIS A 34 12.44 6.13 -14.28
CA HIS A 34 13.14 4.89 -13.91
C HIS A 34 14.04 5.07 -12.69
N LEU A 35 14.12 4.00 -11.88
CA LEU A 35 15.00 3.89 -10.73
C LEU A 35 16.30 3.22 -11.14
N VAL A 36 17.41 3.92 -10.94
CA VAL A 36 18.75 3.51 -11.38
C VAL A 36 19.76 3.55 -10.24
N GLU A 37 20.86 2.84 -10.41
CA GLU A 37 22.04 2.97 -9.59
C GLU A 37 23.07 3.83 -10.29
N VAL A 38 23.66 4.77 -9.55
CA VAL A 38 24.66 5.70 -10.07
C VAL A 38 25.84 5.87 -9.11
N PRO A 39 27.06 6.08 -9.62
CA PRO A 39 28.22 6.39 -8.79
C PRO A 39 28.14 7.86 -8.34
N PHE A 40 28.19 8.11 -7.04
CA PHE A 40 28.22 9.45 -6.46
C PHE A 40 29.36 9.58 -5.47
N GLY A 41 30.38 10.38 -5.83
CA GLY A 41 31.63 10.43 -5.06
C GLY A 41 32.34 9.06 -5.04
N ARG A 42 32.46 8.47 -3.86
CA ARG A 42 33.01 7.12 -3.64
C ARG A 42 31.94 6.07 -3.36
N GLN A 43 30.69 6.43 -3.51
CA GLN A 43 29.54 5.56 -3.17
C GLN A 43 28.73 5.25 -4.43
N THR A 44 28.03 4.13 -4.41
CA THR A 44 26.94 3.84 -5.34
C THR A 44 25.64 4.16 -4.63
N VAL A 45 24.77 4.94 -5.28
CA VAL A 45 23.51 5.39 -4.71
C VAL A 45 22.37 5.13 -5.68
N GLN A 46 21.16 5.04 -5.16
CA GLN A 46 19.98 5.04 -6.00
C GLN A 46 19.65 6.47 -6.45
N GLY A 47 19.09 6.58 -7.64
CA GLY A 47 18.56 7.82 -8.18
C GLY A 47 17.39 7.56 -9.10
N VAL A 48 16.57 8.57 -9.31
CA VAL A 48 15.48 8.52 -10.28
C VAL A 48 15.84 9.41 -11.47
N ALA A 49 15.74 8.87 -12.69
CA ALA A 49 15.92 9.62 -13.92
C ALA A 49 14.77 10.63 -14.06
N ILE A 50 15.11 11.91 -14.22
CA ILE A 50 14.13 13.01 -14.26
C ILE A 50 13.85 13.42 -15.69
N ARG A 51 14.90 13.64 -16.49
CA ARG A 51 14.77 13.99 -17.91
C ARG A 51 16.01 13.62 -18.71
N GLN A 52 15.80 13.42 -19.99
CA GLN A 52 16.88 13.30 -20.96
C GLN A 52 17.34 14.69 -21.39
N ILE A 53 18.65 14.88 -21.54
CA ILE A 53 19.26 16.14 -21.97
C ILE A 53 20.16 15.89 -23.18
N ALA A 54 20.25 16.90 -24.03
CA ALA A 54 21.09 16.83 -25.23
C ALA A 54 22.58 17.09 -24.91
N THR A 55 22.84 17.96 -23.94
CA THR A 55 24.21 18.37 -23.56
C THR A 55 24.28 18.42 -22.03
N PRO A 56 25.25 17.74 -21.41
CA PRO A 56 25.45 17.80 -19.97
C PRO A 56 25.99 19.16 -19.53
N SER A 57 25.70 19.57 -18.30
CA SER A 57 26.18 20.82 -17.70
C SER A 57 27.63 20.72 -17.22
N VAL A 58 28.21 19.52 -17.22
CA VAL A 58 29.60 19.23 -16.79
C VAL A 58 30.41 18.66 -17.95
N PRO A 59 31.73 18.91 -18.00
CA PRO A 59 32.59 18.42 -19.09
C PRO A 59 32.68 16.89 -19.17
N GLU A 60 32.67 16.23 -18.01
CA GLU A 60 32.76 14.77 -17.91
C GLU A 60 31.61 14.22 -17.06
N THR A 61 30.88 13.27 -17.61
CA THR A 61 29.79 12.57 -16.93
C THR A 61 30.24 11.14 -16.58
N ARG A 62 29.64 10.60 -15.52
CA ARG A 62 29.84 9.18 -15.15
C ARG A 62 28.74 8.32 -15.76
N PRO A 63 28.99 7.03 -16.02
CA PRO A 63 27.96 6.12 -16.51
C PRO A 63 26.94 5.77 -15.42
N VAL A 64 25.71 5.53 -15.80
CA VAL A 64 24.70 4.83 -14.96
C VAL A 64 25.21 3.41 -14.73
N SER A 65 25.22 2.95 -13.48
CA SER A 65 25.77 1.62 -13.12
C SER A 65 24.82 0.49 -13.48
N SER A 66 23.54 0.62 -13.14
CA SER A 66 22.52 -0.40 -13.42
C SER A 66 21.10 0.18 -13.38
N LEU A 67 20.18 -0.55 -14.02
CA LEU A 67 18.74 -0.32 -13.94
C LEU A 67 18.17 -1.24 -12.85
N ILE A 68 17.49 -0.66 -11.83
CA ILE A 68 16.98 -1.42 -10.68
C ILE A 68 15.64 -2.07 -11.00
N ASP A 69 14.75 -1.35 -11.68
CA ASP A 69 13.44 -1.84 -12.12
C ASP A 69 13.29 -1.59 -13.62
N SER A 70 12.88 -2.62 -14.36
CA SER A 70 12.69 -2.56 -15.80
C SER A 70 11.52 -1.65 -16.23
N GLN A 71 10.67 -1.26 -15.29
CA GLN A 71 9.56 -0.33 -15.49
C GLN A 71 9.80 0.95 -14.71
N ALA A 72 9.36 2.08 -15.25
CA ALA A 72 9.41 3.36 -14.56
C ALA A 72 8.65 3.27 -13.22
N VAL A 73 9.29 3.68 -12.14
CA VAL A 73 8.71 3.69 -10.79
C VAL A 73 7.84 4.92 -10.54
N LEU A 74 8.02 5.98 -11.35
CA LEU A 74 7.20 7.19 -11.34
C LEU A 74 6.65 7.45 -12.73
N THR A 75 5.42 7.95 -12.80
CA THR A 75 4.86 8.52 -14.03
C THR A 75 5.49 9.89 -14.31
N LEU A 76 5.47 10.35 -15.56
CA LEU A 76 5.93 11.70 -15.92
C LEU A 76 5.23 12.79 -15.11
N ALA A 77 3.94 12.63 -14.85
CA ALA A 77 3.16 13.56 -14.04
C ALA A 77 3.61 13.58 -12.57
N GLN A 78 4.03 12.43 -12.03
CA GLN A 78 4.61 12.36 -10.68
C GLN A 78 5.99 13.00 -10.62
N VAL A 79 6.81 12.83 -11.64
CA VAL A 79 8.10 13.55 -11.76
C VAL A 79 7.87 15.06 -11.74
N ALA A 80 6.91 15.56 -12.54
CA ALA A 80 6.54 16.98 -12.55
C ALA A 80 5.96 17.44 -11.19
N LEU A 81 5.14 16.63 -10.53
CA LEU A 81 4.61 16.93 -9.20
C LEU A 81 5.72 16.97 -8.14
N ALA A 82 6.68 16.04 -8.18
CA ALA A 82 7.82 16.05 -7.27
C ALA A 82 8.67 17.32 -7.42
N SER A 83 8.93 17.74 -8.66
CA SER A 83 9.64 19.00 -8.95
C SER A 83 8.87 20.20 -8.40
N ARG A 84 7.56 20.23 -8.63
CA ARG A 84 6.70 21.31 -8.12
C ARG A 84 6.68 21.37 -6.60
N LEU A 85 6.58 20.22 -5.93
CA LEU A 85 6.65 20.13 -4.46
C LEU A 85 8.02 20.60 -3.94
N SER A 86 9.11 20.22 -4.60
CA SER A 86 10.46 20.67 -4.25
C SER A 86 10.60 22.19 -4.32
N GLU A 87 10.07 22.83 -5.37
CA GLU A 87 10.05 24.28 -5.53
C GLU A 87 9.21 24.98 -4.45
N GLU A 88 8.01 24.46 -4.17
CA GLU A 88 7.07 25.08 -3.21
C GLU A 88 7.50 24.91 -1.75
N THR A 89 8.19 23.80 -1.42
CA THR A 89 8.58 23.47 -0.04
C THR A 89 10.05 23.70 0.26
N LEU A 90 10.86 24.02 -0.76
CA LEU A 90 12.32 24.13 -0.70
C LEU A 90 13.00 22.83 -0.18
N ALA A 91 12.30 21.71 -0.26
CA ALA A 91 12.83 20.41 0.12
C ALA A 91 13.64 19.79 -1.03
N PRO A 92 14.66 18.95 -0.74
CA PRO A 92 15.37 18.22 -1.78
C PRO A 92 14.41 17.39 -2.65
N LEU A 93 14.62 17.39 -3.97
CA LEU A 93 13.76 16.66 -4.90
C LEU A 93 13.67 15.16 -4.56
N ALA A 94 14.77 14.56 -4.10
CA ALA A 94 14.81 13.17 -3.64
C ALA A 94 13.83 12.90 -2.47
N ALA A 95 13.65 13.88 -1.57
CA ALA A 95 12.68 13.76 -0.48
C ALA A 95 11.23 13.83 -1.01
N CYS A 96 10.96 14.65 -2.01
CA CYS A 96 9.66 14.69 -2.68
C CYS A 96 9.36 13.40 -3.45
N ILE A 97 10.36 12.85 -4.13
CA ILE A 97 10.27 11.54 -4.82
C ILE A 97 9.97 10.41 -3.82
N SER A 98 10.58 10.44 -2.64
CA SER A 98 10.37 9.39 -1.63
C SER A 98 8.93 9.28 -1.13
N LEU A 99 8.11 10.33 -1.24
CA LEU A 99 6.69 10.29 -0.93
C LEU A 99 5.90 9.39 -1.90
N MET A 100 6.40 9.22 -3.12
CA MET A 100 5.71 8.56 -4.23
C MET A 100 6.11 7.08 -4.38
N LEU A 101 7.14 6.66 -3.64
CA LEU A 101 7.67 5.32 -3.70
C LEU A 101 7.29 4.52 -2.44
N PRO A 102 7.02 3.22 -2.57
CA PRO A 102 6.68 2.40 -1.42
C PRO A 102 7.87 2.26 -0.48
N PRO A 103 7.63 2.05 0.83
CA PRO A 103 8.69 1.75 1.78
C PRO A 103 9.55 0.58 1.30
N GLY A 104 10.87 0.70 1.46
CA GLY A 104 11.80 -0.37 1.13
C GLY A 104 12.24 -0.46 -0.33
N LEU A 105 11.63 0.26 -1.27
CA LEU A 105 12.08 0.31 -2.65
C LEU A 105 13.19 1.35 -2.86
N TYR A 106 13.02 2.55 -2.33
CA TYR A 106 13.95 3.67 -2.45
C TYR A 106 14.89 3.70 -1.26
N GLN A 107 16.00 2.98 -1.38
CA GLN A 107 16.96 2.78 -0.29
C GLN A 107 18.09 3.81 -0.33
N GLN A 108 18.45 4.30 0.84
CA GLN A 108 19.68 5.08 0.99
C GLN A 108 20.87 4.13 1.10
N ALA A 109 22.00 4.51 0.47
CA ALA A 109 23.24 3.80 0.65
C ALA A 109 23.62 3.73 2.12
N ASP A 110 24.05 2.55 2.59
CA ASP A 110 24.54 2.33 3.93
C ASP A 110 26.01 1.90 3.87
N SER A 111 26.75 2.12 4.93
CA SER A 111 28.14 1.70 5.00
C SER A 111 28.23 0.32 5.65
N LEU A 112 28.80 -0.63 4.95
CA LEU A 112 29.16 -1.94 5.47
C LEU A 112 30.56 -1.86 6.09
N TYR A 113 30.65 -2.13 7.37
CA TYR A 113 31.90 -2.16 8.11
C TYR A 113 32.37 -3.61 8.28
N THR A 114 33.64 -3.87 7.91
CA THR A 114 34.24 -5.21 8.01
C THR A 114 35.60 -5.13 8.66
N LEU A 115 36.00 -6.21 9.33
CA LEU A 115 37.39 -6.40 9.73
C LEU A 115 38.18 -6.92 8.54
N PRO A 116 39.41 -6.42 8.28
CA PRO A 116 40.27 -6.95 7.22
C PRO A 116 40.51 -8.45 7.42
N GLY A 117 40.13 -9.25 6.42
CA GLY A 117 40.40 -10.70 6.44
C GLY A 117 41.87 -11.02 6.18
N PRO A 118 42.32 -12.23 6.49
CA PRO A 118 43.73 -12.65 6.28
C PRO A 118 44.17 -12.70 4.81
N SER A 119 43.29 -12.41 3.86
CA SER A 119 43.50 -12.58 2.41
C SER A 119 43.79 -11.28 1.64
N SER A 120 43.91 -10.11 2.29
CA SER A 120 44.32 -8.90 1.55
C SER A 120 45.84 -8.88 1.38
N ALA A 121 46.32 -8.60 0.16
CA ALA A 121 47.72 -8.64 -0.27
C ALA A 121 48.68 -7.71 0.50
N THR A 122 48.27 -7.11 1.57
CA THR A 122 49.04 -6.33 2.56
C THR A 122 49.34 -7.14 3.84
N ALA A 123 49.12 -8.46 3.83
CA ALA A 123 49.22 -9.36 4.98
C ALA A 123 50.70 -9.71 5.38
N ALA A 124 51.60 -8.75 5.36
CA ALA A 124 52.95 -8.93 5.90
C ALA A 124 53.09 -8.46 7.39
N ARG A 125 51.99 -8.05 8.05
CA ARG A 125 52.01 -7.80 9.50
C ARG A 125 50.72 -8.34 10.14
N PRO A 126 50.84 -9.19 11.18
CA PRO A 126 49.67 -9.55 11.99
C PRO A 126 49.10 -8.27 12.62
N VAL A 127 47.92 -7.85 12.21
CA VAL A 127 47.26 -6.59 12.60
C VAL A 127 46.96 -6.51 14.12
N PHE A 128 47.19 -7.59 14.85
CA PHE A 128 47.06 -7.63 16.32
C PHE A 128 48.29 -7.14 17.10
N ALA A 129 49.41 -6.77 16.43
CA ALA A 129 50.64 -6.34 17.12
C ALA A 129 50.83 -4.83 17.20
N SER A 130 49.96 -4.00 16.67
CA SER A 130 49.96 -2.57 16.96
C SER A 130 49.21 -2.34 18.25
N GLN A 131 49.93 -2.12 19.35
CA GLN A 131 49.46 -1.66 20.69
C GLN A 131 48.84 -0.22 20.62
N ALA A 132 48.06 0.06 19.68
CA ALA A 132 47.27 1.28 19.66
C ALA A 132 46.16 1.13 20.67
N LYS A 133 46.26 1.84 21.81
CA LYS A 133 45.21 1.92 22.82
C LYS A 133 43.90 2.34 22.15
N LEU A 134 42.99 1.37 21.98
CA LEU A 134 41.62 1.64 21.57
C LEU A 134 40.89 2.27 22.75
N ASN A 135 40.14 3.32 22.51
CA ASN A 135 39.22 3.80 23.52
C ASN A 135 38.06 2.81 23.70
N GLU A 136 37.27 2.95 24.76
CA GLU A 136 36.20 2.03 25.10
C GLU A 136 35.18 1.82 23.93
N THR A 137 34.76 2.89 23.25
CA THR A 137 33.85 2.85 22.11
C THR A 137 34.47 2.13 20.92
N GLN A 138 35.76 2.36 20.65
CA GLN A 138 36.50 1.66 19.58
C GLN A 138 36.58 0.15 19.86
N ALA A 139 36.91 -0.22 21.10
CA ALA A 139 36.97 -1.61 21.51
C ALA A 139 35.60 -2.29 21.42
N ARG A 140 34.51 -1.63 21.82
CA ARG A 140 33.14 -2.13 21.69
C ARG A 140 32.76 -2.37 20.22
N LEU A 141 33.07 -1.42 19.31
CA LEU A 141 32.77 -1.55 17.89
C LEU A 141 33.56 -2.70 17.25
N VAL A 142 34.85 -2.82 17.55
CA VAL A 142 35.69 -3.92 17.03
C VAL A 142 35.19 -5.27 17.56
N ALA A 143 34.90 -5.39 18.86
CA ALA A 143 34.35 -6.60 19.45
C ALA A 143 32.99 -7.00 18.85
N LEU A 144 32.13 -6.01 18.54
CA LEU A 144 30.85 -6.24 17.87
C LEU A 144 31.07 -6.83 16.46
N LEU A 145 31.99 -6.28 15.67
CA LEU A 145 32.33 -6.77 14.34
C LEU A 145 33.03 -8.15 14.39
N GLN A 146 33.84 -8.42 15.43
CA GLN A 146 34.42 -9.76 15.65
C GLN A 146 33.35 -10.82 15.94
N LYS A 147 32.36 -10.45 16.75
CA LYS A 147 31.30 -11.38 17.19
C LYS A 147 30.26 -11.66 16.12
N ARG A 148 29.87 -10.64 15.33
CA ARG A 148 28.74 -10.72 14.38
C ARG A 148 29.18 -10.72 12.92
N GLY A 149 30.46 -10.53 12.62
CA GLY A 149 30.96 -10.37 11.25
C GLY A 149 30.68 -8.97 10.68
N PRO A 150 30.65 -8.84 9.35
CA PRO A 150 30.33 -7.59 8.66
C PRO A 150 28.97 -7.03 9.07
N LEU A 151 28.92 -5.74 9.44
CA LEU A 151 27.69 -5.07 9.86
C LEU A 151 27.47 -3.77 9.10
N ARG A 152 26.21 -3.51 8.76
CA ARG A 152 25.77 -2.23 8.19
C ARG A 152 25.63 -1.18 9.28
N GLY A 153 25.77 0.10 8.90
CA GLY A 153 25.65 1.21 9.82
C GLY A 153 24.36 1.18 10.65
N ARG A 154 23.19 0.88 10.03
CA ARG A 154 21.90 0.72 10.73
C ARG A 154 21.89 -0.43 11.74
N GLN A 155 22.60 -1.52 11.48
CA GLN A 155 22.70 -2.64 12.42
C GLN A 155 23.60 -2.28 13.62
N ILE A 156 24.62 -1.43 13.39
CA ILE A 156 25.47 -0.89 14.45
C ILE A 156 24.67 0.12 15.30
N ASP A 157 23.82 0.97 14.70
CA ASP A 157 22.91 1.87 15.43
C ASP A 157 22.01 1.10 16.40
N GLN A 158 21.45 -0.03 15.98
CA GLN A 158 20.63 -0.90 16.84
C GLN A 158 21.43 -1.59 17.94
N ALA A 159 22.68 -1.95 17.64
CA ALA A 159 23.52 -2.66 18.60
C ALA A 159 24.21 -1.73 19.62
N LEU A 160 24.45 -0.49 19.28
CA LEU A 160 25.11 0.54 20.09
C LEU A 160 24.24 1.82 20.15
N PRO A 161 23.04 1.75 20.73
CA PRO A 161 22.16 2.92 20.84
C PRO A 161 22.84 3.98 21.73
N HIS A 162 22.63 5.26 21.40
CA HIS A 162 23.15 6.42 22.12
C HIS A 162 24.69 6.58 22.14
N VAL A 163 25.41 5.87 21.28
CA VAL A 163 26.87 6.00 21.13
C VAL A 163 27.19 6.65 19.77
N ASP A 164 28.01 7.71 19.76
CA ASP A 164 28.54 8.30 18.51
C ASP A 164 29.65 7.40 17.94
N TRP A 165 29.22 6.21 17.48
CA TRP A 165 30.12 5.23 16.91
C TRP A 165 30.60 5.62 15.48
N ARG A 166 29.85 6.47 14.74
CA ARG A 166 30.23 6.89 13.37
C ARG A 166 31.54 7.65 13.33
N ARG A 167 31.71 8.59 14.25
CA ARG A 167 32.98 9.32 14.43
C ARG A 167 34.11 8.36 14.81
N THR A 168 33.81 7.41 15.66
CA THR A 168 34.73 6.35 16.10
C THR A 168 35.12 5.42 14.94
N ALA A 169 34.15 4.97 14.12
CA ALA A 169 34.38 4.15 12.93
C ALA A 169 35.25 4.87 11.91
N ALA A 170 35.01 6.15 11.64
CA ALA A 170 35.85 6.94 10.72
C ALA A 170 37.32 7.01 11.17
N ALA A 171 37.57 7.06 12.47
CA ALA A 171 38.95 7.00 13.02
C ALA A 171 39.57 5.61 12.86
N LEU A 172 38.80 4.54 13.03
CA LEU A 172 39.27 3.15 12.84
C LEU A 172 39.52 2.84 11.36
N VAL A 173 38.69 3.36 10.44
CA VAL A 173 38.90 3.23 8.99
C VAL A 173 40.19 3.92 8.56
N ARG A 174 40.46 5.15 9.04
CA ARG A 174 41.72 5.86 8.76
C ARG A 174 42.96 5.12 9.27
N ARG A 175 42.81 4.32 10.32
CA ARG A 175 43.87 3.48 10.90
C ARG A 175 43.91 2.08 10.29
N GLU A 176 43.12 1.80 9.27
CA GLU A 176 43.00 0.51 8.58
C GLU A 176 42.64 -0.67 9.51
N ILE A 177 42.09 -0.40 10.71
CA ILE A 177 41.63 -1.42 11.66
C ILE A 177 40.33 -2.05 11.20
N ILE A 178 39.46 -1.27 10.56
CA ILE A 178 38.25 -1.72 9.88
C ILE A 178 38.19 -1.15 8.46
N THR A 179 37.53 -1.83 7.57
CA THR A 179 37.21 -1.31 6.22
C THR A 179 35.76 -0.90 6.15
N SER A 180 35.48 0.10 5.34
CA SER A 180 34.11 0.57 5.08
C SER A 180 33.86 0.60 3.60
N HIS A 181 32.79 -0.07 3.17
CA HIS A 181 32.33 -0.06 1.78
C HIS A 181 30.88 0.43 1.76
N SER A 182 30.55 1.28 0.78
CA SER A 182 29.17 1.66 0.54
C SER A 182 28.42 0.47 -0.07
N VAL A 183 27.28 0.13 0.48
CA VAL A 183 26.42 -0.97 0.03
C VAL A 183 25.00 -0.44 -0.08
N LEU A 184 24.35 -0.68 -1.20
CA LEU A 184 22.92 -0.50 -1.31
C LEU A 184 22.23 -1.71 -0.67
N PRO A 185 21.39 -1.53 0.35
CA PRO A 185 20.60 -2.63 0.87
C PRO A 185 19.70 -3.19 -0.24
N PRO A 186 19.46 -4.49 -0.30
CA PRO A 186 18.44 -5.03 -1.19
C PRO A 186 17.07 -4.46 -0.78
N PRO A 187 16.13 -4.33 -1.73
CA PRO A 187 14.76 -3.94 -1.41
C PRO A 187 14.21 -4.84 -0.29
N THR A 188 13.60 -4.21 0.74
CA THR A 188 13.02 -4.97 1.87
C THR A 188 11.65 -5.53 1.54
N THR A 189 11.02 -4.98 0.51
CA THR A 189 9.69 -5.41 0.04
C THR A 189 9.80 -6.03 -1.33
N HIS A 190 9.22 -7.22 -1.47
CA HIS A 190 9.15 -7.96 -2.74
C HIS A 190 7.77 -8.59 -2.89
N PRO A 191 7.42 -8.99 -4.15
CA PRO A 191 6.23 -9.80 -4.40
C PRO A 191 6.18 -11.02 -3.49
N ARG A 192 4.99 -11.34 -3.01
CA ARG A 192 4.78 -12.59 -2.29
C ARG A 192 4.60 -13.71 -3.31
N HIS A 193 5.49 -14.69 -3.30
CA HIS A 193 5.33 -15.90 -4.08
C HIS A 193 4.76 -17.01 -3.20
N VAL A 194 3.77 -17.71 -3.72
CA VAL A 194 3.17 -18.89 -3.10
C VAL A 194 3.36 -20.09 -4.01
N ARG A 195 3.64 -21.23 -3.39
CA ARG A 195 3.71 -22.49 -4.13
C ARG A 195 2.31 -22.88 -4.59
N THR A 196 2.19 -23.28 -5.82
CA THR A 196 0.93 -23.69 -6.44
C THR A 196 0.99 -25.11 -6.96
N ALA A 197 -0.15 -25.77 -6.98
CA ALA A 197 -0.37 -27.07 -7.60
C ALA A 197 -1.49 -26.94 -8.64
N GLN A 198 -1.31 -27.58 -9.76
CA GLN A 198 -2.30 -27.61 -10.86
C GLN A 198 -2.22 -28.94 -11.56
N LEU A 199 -3.32 -29.43 -12.17
CA LEU A 199 -3.29 -30.61 -13.04
C LEU A 199 -2.32 -30.40 -14.20
N ALA A 200 -1.45 -31.38 -14.44
CA ALA A 200 -0.48 -31.40 -15.54
C ALA A 200 -0.94 -32.21 -16.73
N CYS A 201 -2.03 -32.96 -16.61
CA CYS A 201 -2.59 -33.83 -17.63
C CYS A 201 -4.09 -33.54 -17.85
N PRO A 202 -4.67 -34.00 -18.96
CA PRO A 202 -6.12 -33.91 -19.21
C PRO A 202 -6.94 -34.55 -18.09
N PRO A 203 -8.13 -33.99 -17.75
CA PRO A 203 -8.98 -34.50 -16.66
C PRO A 203 -9.30 -35.99 -16.75
N GLU A 204 -9.46 -36.53 -17.95
CA GLU A 204 -9.74 -37.96 -18.14
C GLU A 204 -8.56 -38.86 -17.78
N ALA A 205 -7.33 -38.46 -18.16
CA ALA A 205 -6.10 -39.14 -17.79
C ALA A 205 -5.86 -39.11 -16.29
N ALA A 206 -6.15 -37.98 -15.63
CA ALA A 206 -6.09 -37.84 -14.19
C ALA A 206 -7.06 -38.82 -13.49
N ARG A 207 -8.30 -38.95 -13.97
CA ARG A 207 -9.30 -39.90 -13.43
C ARG A 207 -8.87 -41.35 -13.63
N GLN A 208 -8.33 -41.71 -14.77
CA GLN A 208 -7.82 -43.05 -15.05
C GLN A 208 -6.65 -43.46 -14.16
N ALA A 209 -5.82 -42.49 -13.73
CA ALA A 209 -4.68 -42.72 -12.87
C ALA A 209 -5.05 -42.94 -11.39
N LEU A 210 -6.27 -42.57 -10.95
CA LEU A 210 -6.70 -42.65 -9.54
C LEU A 210 -6.44 -43.97 -8.86
N PRO A 211 -6.73 -45.16 -9.45
CA PRO A 211 -6.53 -46.44 -8.78
C PRO A 211 -5.04 -46.77 -8.52
N GLY A 212 -4.16 -46.24 -9.36
CA GLY A 212 -2.74 -46.55 -9.35
C GLY A 212 -1.88 -45.64 -8.46
N LEU A 213 -2.44 -44.68 -7.72
CA LEU A 213 -1.69 -43.67 -6.98
C LEU A 213 -1.02 -44.17 -5.69
N GLY A 214 -1.26 -45.42 -5.29
CA GLY A 214 -0.65 -46.00 -4.10
C GLY A 214 -1.14 -47.41 -3.83
N ARG A 215 -0.68 -47.98 -2.69
CA ARG A 215 -1.15 -49.31 -2.25
C ARG A 215 -2.64 -49.24 -1.87
N GLN A 216 -3.42 -50.19 -2.36
CA GLN A 216 -4.85 -50.27 -2.14
C GLN A 216 -5.18 -50.25 -0.64
N GLY A 217 -6.10 -49.40 -0.20
CA GLY A 217 -6.49 -49.25 1.20
C GLY A 217 -5.55 -48.35 2.06
N SER A 218 -4.46 -47.86 1.51
CA SER A 218 -3.56 -46.98 2.27
C SER A 218 -4.10 -45.54 2.39
N GLU A 219 -3.84 -44.89 3.52
CA GLU A 219 -4.17 -43.45 3.73
C GLU A 219 -3.49 -42.53 2.71
N ALA A 220 -2.28 -42.89 2.25
CA ALA A 220 -1.59 -42.15 1.21
C ALA A 220 -2.34 -42.17 -0.14
N LEU A 221 -2.94 -43.34 -0.48
CA LEU A 221 -3.77 -43.45 -1.68
C LEU A 221 -4.98 -42.51 -1.59
N LYS A 222 -5.70 -42.55 -0.46
CA LYS A 222 -6.89 -41.71 -0.23
C LYS A 222 -6.55 -40.23 -0.36
N ARG A 223 -5.47 -39.77 0.28
CA ARG A 223 -5.02 -38.35 0.18
C ARG A 223 -4.66 -37.94 -1.25
N ARG A 224 -3.93 -38.79 -1.99
CA ARG A 224 -3.55 -38.48 -3.39
C ARG A 224 -4.75 -38.47 -4.32
N GLN A 225 -5.73 -39.36 -4.10
CA GLN A 225 -6.99 -39.32 -4.82
C GLN A 225 -7.77 -38.05 -4.53
N ALA A 226 -7.86 -37.64 -3.26
CA ALA A 226 -8.50 -36.39 -2.88
C ALA A 226 -7.84 -35.17 -3.51
N VAL A 227 -6.47 -35.12 -3.65
CA VAL A 227 -5.77 -34.06 -4.37
C VAL A 227 -6.20 -33.99 -5.82
N ILE A 228 -6.23 -35.11 -6.53
CA ILE A 228 -6.64 -35.11 -7.95
C ILE A 228 -8.10 -34.70 -8.08
N GLU A 229 -9.00 -35.22 -7.25
CA GLU A 229 -10.43 -34.86 -7.26
C GLU A 229 -10.66 -33.38 -6.94
N PHE A 230 -9.87 -32.81 -6.04
CA PHE A 230 -9.89 -31.39 -5.73
C PHE A 230 -9.42 -30.57 -6.92
N LEU A 231 -8.25 -30.89 -7.50
CA LEU A 231 -7.68 -30.15 -8.64
C LEU A 231 -8.50 -30.33 -9.92
N LEU A 232 -9.29 -31.37 -10.06
CA LEU A 232 -10.24 -31.54 -11.18
C LEU A 232 -11.39 -30.51 -11.17
N LYS A 233 -11.70 -29.95 -10.00
CA LYS A 233 -12.74 -28.91 -9.84
C LYS A 233 -12.19 -27.51 -10.07
N GLU A 234 -10.86 -27.36 -10.01
CA GLU A 234 -10.19 -26.07 -10.08
C GLU A 234 -9.62 -25.82 -11.48
N PRO A 235 -10.03 -24.75 -12.18
CA PRO A 235 -9.62 -24.50 -13.57
C PRO A 235 -8.18 -24.00 -13.71
N GLY A 236 -7.49 -23.69 -12.61
CA GLY A 236 -6.15 -23.07 -12.61
C GLY A 236 -5.23 -23.51 -11.47
N PRO A 237 -4.08 -22.88 -11.34
CA PRO A 237 -3.14 -23.17 -10.25
C PRO A 237 -3.74 -22.78 -8.90
N VAL A 238 -3.72 -23.69 -7.93
CA VAL A 238 -4.23 -23.50 -6.57
C VAL A 238 -3.07 -23.43 -5.59
N ASN A 239 -3.18 -22.56 -4.58
CA ASN A 239 -2.21 -22.49 -3.49
C ASN A 239 -2.07 -23.82 -2.77
N VAL A 240 -0.85 -24.33 -2.66
CA VAL A 240 -0.54 -25.63 -2.02
C VAL A 240 -1.07 -25.71 -0.58
N SER A 241 -1.13 -24.58 0.15
CA SER A 241 -1.69 -24.57 1.50
C SER A 241 -3.19 -24.89 1.52
N TRP A 242 -3.94 -24.48 0.50
CA TRP A 242 -5.36 -24.84 0.34
C TRP A 242 -5.52 -26.32 -0.01
N VAL A 243 -4.64 -26.82 -0.89
CA VAL A 243 -4.64 -28.24 -1.22
C VAL A 243 -4.42 -29.08 0.04
N TYR A 244 -3.48 -28.67 0.92
CA TYR A 244 -3.25 -29.36 2.19
C TYR A 244 -4.47 -29.30 3.13
N ALA A 245 -5.11 -28.13 3.24
CA ALA A 245 -6.26 -27.94 4.11
C ALA A 245 -7.47 -28.78 3.68
N GLU A 246 -7.77 -28.82 2.38
CA GLU A 246 -8.94 -29.49 1.83
C GLU A 246 -8.76 -31.02 1.71
N THR A 247 -7.55 -31.48 1.44
CA THR A 247 -7.32 -32.89 1.11
C THR A 247 -6.56 -33.67 2.18
N GLY A 248 -6.03 -32.98 3.19
CA GLY A 248 -5.19 -33.59 4.23
C GLY A 248 -3.87 -34.16 3.70
N CYS A 249 -3.48 -33.87 2.46
CA CYS A 249 -2.23 -34.33 1.88
C CYS A 249 -1.03 -33.59 2.48
N ASN A 250 0.17 -34.08 2.17
CA ASN A 250 1.44 -33.48 2.57
C ASN A 250 2.36 -33.27 1.37
N ALA A 251 3.53 -32.67 1.61
CA ALA A 251 4.51 -32.37 0.57
C ALA A 251 4.98 -33.63 -0.20
N ALA A 252 5.10 -34.78 0.48
CA ALA A 252 5.52 -36.04 -0.14
C ALA A 252 4.45 -36.58 -1.11
N ASP A 253 3.16 -36.43 -0.76
CA ASP A 253 2.07 -36.83 -1.64
C ASP A 253 2.06 -36.00 -2.93
N LEU A 254 2.25 -34.67 -2.83
CA LEU A 254 2.35 -33.78 -4.01
C LEU A 254 3.60 -34.07 -4.85
N ALA A 255 4.74 -34.38 -4.22
CA ALA A 255 5.97 -34.74 -4.93
C ALA A 255 5.77 -36.00 -5.79
N VAL A 256 5.17 -37.05 -5.22
CA VAL A 256 4.85 -38.30 -5.95
C VAL A 256 3.88 -38.04 -7.12
N LEU A 257 2.89 -37.18 -6.95
CA LEU A 257 1.96 -36.81 -8.03
C LEU A 257 2.65 -36.01 -9.12
N ALA A 258 3.61 -35.15 -8.75
CA ALA A 258 4.41 -34.38 -9.68
C ALA A 258 5.41 -35.28 -10.46
N GLU A 259 6.10 -36.21 -9.80
CA GLU A 259 6.97 -37.21 -10.43
C GLU A 259 6.23 -38.08 -11.45
N ARG A 260 4.95 -38.34 -11.22
CA ARG A 260 4.10 -39.07 -12.15
C ARG A 260 3.52 -38.22 -13.28
N GLY A 261 3.82 -36.95 -13.34
CA GLY A 261 3.32 -36.03 -14.34
C GLY A 261 1.82 -35.72 -14.25
N LEU A 262 1.18 -36.00 -13.10
CA LEU A 262 -0.24 -35.73 -12.88
C LEU A 262 -0.49 -34.33 -12.34
N VAL A 263 0.45 -33.81 -11.54
CA VAL A 263 0.39 -32.48 -10.93
C VAL A 263 1.64 -31.70 -11.32
N ARG A 264 1.47 -30.46 -11.72
CA ARG A 264 2.56 -29.51 -11.90
C ARG A 264 2.63 -28.61 -10.68
N LEU A 265 3.77 -28.63 -10.02
CA LEU A 265 4.08 -27.66 -8.95
C LEU A 265 4.75 -26.44 -9.59
N GLY A 266 4.31 -25.28 -9.18
CA GLY A 266 4.81 -23.99 -9.64
C GLY A 266 4.83 -22.97 -8.52
N GLU A 267 5.17 -21.76 -8.88
CA GLU A 267 5.05 -20.60 -8.01
C GLU A 267 4.18 -19.57 -8.72
N SER A 268 3.28 -18.95 -7.99
CA SER A 268 2.51 -17.81 -8.47
C SER A 268 2.67 -16.65 -7.51
N GLU A 269 2.56 -15.46 -8.06
CA GLU A 269 2.53 -14.26 -7.26
C GLU A 269 1.15 -14.11 -6.62
N GLU A 270 1.11 -13.85 -5.32
CA GLU A 270 -0.10 -13.58 -4.55
C GLU A 270 -0.09 -12.15 -4.03
N TRP A 271 -1.13 -11.39 -4.37
CA TRP A 271 -1.31 -10.03 -3.90
C TRP A 271 -1.77 -9.99 -2.45
N ARG A 272 -1.09 -9.19 -1.61
CA ARG A 272 -1.56 -8.86 -0.27
C ARG A 272 -2.61 -7.75 -0.41
N ASP A 273 -3.86 -8.16 -0.62
CA ASP A 273 -4.97 -7.22 -0.76
C ASP A 273 -5.66 -6.99 0.58
N PRO A 274 -5.59 -5.79 1.17
CA PRO A 274 -6.27 -5.50 2.43
C PRO A 274 -7.79 -5.58 2.35
N LEU A 275 -8.35 -5.63 1.13
CA LEU A 275 -9.79 -5.71 0.87
C LEU A 275 -10.28 -7.15 0.59
N ALA A 276 -9.37 -8.14 0.47
CA ALA A 276 -9.71 -9.52 0.06
C ALA A 276 -10.76 -10.18 0.97
N ASN A 277 -10.76 -9.86 2.27
CA ASN A 277 -11.68 -10.44 3.25
C ASN A 277 -12.87 -9.53 3.60
N LEU A 278 -13.08 -8.45 2.83
CA LEU A 278 -14.16 -7.52 3.11
C LEU A 278 -15.45 -7.99 2.46
N GLU A 279 -16.39 -8.46 3.27
CA GLU A 279 -17.74 -8.78 2.81
C GLU A 279 -18.53 -7.48 2.55
N PHE A 280 -19.16 -7.39 1.39
CA PHE A 280 -20.01 -6.27 1.01
C PHE A 280 -21.18 -6.77 0.16
N VAL A 281 -22.30 -6.07 0.28
CA VAL A 281 -23.46 -6.26 -0.60
C VAL A 281 -23.44 -5.12 -1.60
N ALA A 282 -23.55 -5.43 -2.88
CA ALA A 282 -23.64 -4.41 -3.92
C ALA A 282 -24.86 -3.50 -3.63
N ALA A 283 -24.60 -2.21 -3.52
CA ALA A 283 -25.62 -1.24 -3.18
C ALA A 283 -26.00 -0.41 -4.42
N GLU A 284 -27.29 -0.32 -4.71
CA GLU A 284 -27.78 0.59 -5.74
C GLU A 284 -27.64 2.05 -5.27
N PRO A 285 -27.34 2.96 -6.23
CA PRO A 285 -27.22 4.38 -5.91
C PRO A 285 -28.57 4.96 -5.47
N PRO A 286 -28.65 5.63 -4.31
CA PRO A 286 -29.86 6.32 -3.90
C PRO A 286 -30.18 7.47 -4.87
N THR A 287 -31.45 7.82 -5.02
CA THR A 287 -31.86 8.99 -5.81
C THR A 287 -31.28 10.27 -5.24
N LEU A 288 -30.74 11.14 -6.12
CA LEU A 288 -30.24 12.44 -5.71
C LEU A 288 -31.37 13.41 -5.39
N THR A 289 -31.18 14.27 -4.41
CA THR A 289 -32.02 15.42 -4.19
C THR A 289 -31.83 16.47 -5.29
N SER A 290 -32.73 17.44 -5.43
CA SER A 290 -32.59 18.52 -6.43
C SER A 290 -31.28 19.29 -6.30
N ASP A 291 -30.87 19.62 -5.07
CA ASP A 291 -29.59 20.31 -4.82
C ASP A 291 -28.39 19.44 -5.21
N GLN A 292 -28.41 18.16 -4.88
CA GLN A 292 -27.35 17.22 -5.28
C GLN A 292 -27.30 17.04 -6.80
N GLN A 293 -28.48 16.96 -7.45
CA GLN A 293 -28.54 16.83 -8.91
C GLN A 293 -27.95 18.05 -9.62
N ARG A 294 -28.24 19.27 -9.12
CA ARG A 294 -27.67 20.51 -9.65
C ARG A 294 -26.13 20.52 -9.50
N VAL A 295 -25.62 20.24 -8.30
CA VAL A 295 -24.17 20.19 -8.03
C VAL A 295 -23.49 19.10 -8.86
N TYR A 296 -24.07 17.92 -8.94
CA TYR A 296 -23.55 16.82 -9.74
C TYR A 296 -23.44 17.21 -11.23
N ALA A 297 -24.49 17.78 -11.80
CA ALA A 297 -24.51 18.16 -13.22
C ALA A 297 -23.44 19.23 -13.53
N GLU A 298 -23.20 20.17 -12.64
CA GLU A 298 -22.18 21.21 -12.82
C GLU A 298 -20.76 20.63 -12.80
N ILE A 299 -20.45 19.69 -11.90
CA ILE A 299 -19.15 19.01 -11.87
C ILE A 299 -19.00 18.05 -13.04
N GLU A 300 -20.07 17.37 -13.45
CA GLU A 300 -20.08 16.47 -14.60
C GLU A 300 -19.72 17.21 -15.92
N VAL A 301 -20.19 18.44 -16.09
CA VAL A 301 -19.75 19.31 -17.21
C VAL A 301 -18.24 19.50 -17.16
N GLY A 302 -17.69 19.77 -15.98
CA GLY A 302 -16.23 19.86 -15.78
C GLY A 302 -15.49 18.56 -16.12
N LEU A 303 -16.01 17.40 -15.73
CA LEU A 303 -15.43 16.10 -16.09
C LEU A 303 -15.39 15.88 -17.61
N ARG A 304 -16.48 16.22 -18.30
CA ARG A 304 -16.55 16.13 -19.77
C ARG A 304 -15.59 17.10 -20.44
N ALA A 305 -15.45 18.32 -19.94
CA ALA A 305 -14.47 19.31 -20.43
C ALA A 305 -13.03 18.80 -20.24
N SER A 306 -12.71 18.32 -19.05
CA SER A 306 -11.41 17.68 -18.73
C SER A 306 -11.10 16.49 -19.65
N ALA A 307 -12.09 15.65 -19.95
CA ALA A 307 -11.92 14.51 -20.88
C ALA A 307 -11.62 14.94 -22.33
N ARG A 308 -11.99 16.16 -22.71
CA ARG A 308 -11.64 16.76 -24.01
C ARG A 308 -10.29 17.50 -23.97
N GLY A 309 -9.58 17.48 -22.84
CA GLY A 309 -8.30 18.18 -22.66
C GLY A 309 -8.44 19.67 -22.30
N GLU A 310 -9.64 20.15 -21.97
CA GLU A 310 -9.87 21.52 -21.56
C GLU A 310 -9.45 21.71 -20.09
N ALA A 311 -8.82 22.84 -19.79
CA ALA A 311 -8.44 23.17 -18.42
C ALA A 311 -9.69 23.48 -17.56
N VAL A 312 -9.82 22.78 -16.46
CA VAL A 312 -10.96 22.94 -15.52
C VAL A 312 -10.47 23.52 -14.21
N ARG A 313 -11.16 24.55 -13.72
CA ARG A 313 -10.90 25.11 -12.39
C ARG A 313 -11.31 24.11 -11.30
N PRO A 314 -10.58 24.04 -10.17
CA PRO A 314 -11.00 23.24 -9.02
C PRO A 314 -12.39 23.62 -8.52
N PHE A 315 -13.12 22.64 -8.03
CA PHE A 315 -14.42 22.84 -7.38
C PHE A 315 -14.26 22.82 -5.87
N LEU A 316 -14.91 23.77 -5.18
CA LEU A 316 -15.09 23.79 -3.73
C LEU A 316 -16.55 23.45 -3.40
N LEU A 317 -16.80 22.23 -2.93
CA LEU A 317 -18.11 21.77 -2.51
C LEU A 317 -18.30 22.00 -1.01
N HIS A 318 -19.02 23.07 -0.67
CA HIS A 318 -19.43 23.38 0.69
C HIS A 318 -20.77 22.71 0.99
N GLY A 319 -20.76 21.69 1.84
CA GLY A 319 -21.98 20.97 2.21
C GLY A 319 -21.93 20.52 3.65
N VAL A 320 -22.99 20.81 4.40
CA VAL A 320 -23.10 20.41 5.81
C VAL A 320 -22.92 18.89 5.98
N THR A 321 -22.53 18.46 7.18
CA THR A 321 -22.41 17.03 7.50
C THR A 321 -23.78 16.35 7.30
N GLY A 322 -23.80 15.24 6.55
CA GLY A 322 -25.04 14.55 6.18
C GLY A 322 -25.79 15.15 4.98
N SER A 323 -25.18 16.09 4.22
CA SER A 323 -25.73 16.58 2.95
C SER A 323 -25.57 15.60 1.77
N GLY A 324 -24.83 14.51 1.96
CA GLY A 324 -24.62 13.49 0.94
C GLY A 324 -23.47 13.79 -0.03
N LYS A 325 -22.48 14.58 0.36
CA LYS A 325 -21.26 14.82 -0.43
C LYS A 325 -20.65 13.51 -0.98
N THR A 326 -20.56 12.51 -0.13
CA THR A 326 -19.97 11.20 -0.51
C THR A 326 -20.71 10.54 -1.67
N GLU A 327 -22.05 10.64 -1.75
CA GLU A 327 -22.78 10.07 -2.88
C GLU A 327 -22.46 10.80 -4.20
N ILE A 328 -22.28 12.12 -4.15
CA ILE A 328 -21.83 12.89 -5.31
C ILE A 328 -20.45 12.41 -5.75
N TYR A 329 -19.52 12.23 -4.81
CA TYR A 329 -18.17 11.71 -5.14
C TYR A 329 -18.23 10.35 -5.84
N LEU A 330 -19.01 9.40 -5.29
CA LEU A 330 -19.12 8.06 -5.85
C LEU A 330 -19.73 8.07 -7.28
N ARG A 331 -20.69 8.95 -7.55
CA ARG A 331 -21.24 9.11 -8.90
C ARG A 331 -20.24 9.73 -9.87
N LEU A 332 -19.48 10.75 -9.43
CA LEU A 332 -18.43 11.35 -10.24
C LEU A 332 -17.30 10.37 -10.53
N VAL A 333 -16.94 9.54 -9.55
CA VAL A 333 -16.00 8.42 -9.75
C VAL A 333 -16.55 7.48 -10.82
N ALA A 334 -17.82 7.04 -10.70
CA ALA A 334 -18.43 6.16 -11.69
C ALA A 334 -18.40 6.76 -13.11
N GLU A 335 -18.65 8.06 -13.24
CA GLU A 335 -18.61 8.75 -14.55
C GLU A 335 -17.19 8.84 -15.09
N THR A 336 -16.21 9.12 -14.21
CA THR A 336 -14.78 9.12 -14.55
C THR A 336 -14.34 7.76 -15.09
N LEU A 337 -14.75 6.68 -14.42
CA LEU A 337 -14.41 5.31 -14.84
C LEU A 337 -15.06 4.92 -16.18
N LYS A 338 -16.27 5.39 -16.48
CA LYS A 338 -16.91 5.18 -17.77
C LYS A 338 -16.14 5.84 -18.92
N SER A 339 -15.43 6.92 -18.66
CA SER A 339 -14.56 7.57 -19.64
C SER A 339 -13.17 6.90 -19.77
N GLY A 340 -12.95 5.75 -19.14
CA GLY A 340 -11.66 5.04 -19.13
C GLY A 340 -10.57 5.74 -18.32
N ARG A 341 -10.94 6.65 -17.41
CA ARG A 341 -10.01 7.37 -16.54
C ARG A 341 -10.10 6.88 -15.12
N THR A 342 -9.07 7.14 -14.31
CA THR A 342 -8.94 6.69 -12.93
C THR A 342 -9.25 7.81 -11.94
N ALA A 343 -9.47 7.45 -10.66
CA ALA A 343 -9.83 8.42 -9.63
C ALA A 343 -9.03 8.22 -8.33
N ILE A 344 -8.73 9.33 -7.67
CA ILE A 344 -8.15 9.35 -6.31
C ILE A 344 -9.18 9.99 -5.37
N LEU A 345 -9.47 9.31 -4.26
CA LEU A 345 -10.34 9.79 -3.20
C LEU A 345 -9.52 9.92 -1.91
N LEU A 346 -9.18 11.14 -1.56
CA LEU A 346 -8.50 11.45 -0.29
C LEU A 346 -9.53 11.61 0.82
N VAL A 347 -9.33 10.87 1.91
CA VAL A 347 -10.17 10.87 3.10
C VAL A 347 -9.26 10.98 4.33
N PRO A 348 -9.52 11.86 5.30
CA PRO A 348 -8.75 11.90 6.54
C PRO A 348 -8.70 10.53 7.24
N GLU A 349 -7.57 10.18 7.88
CA GLU A 349 -7.44 8.87 8.53
C GLU A 349 -8.56 8.61 9.57
N ILE A 350 -8.98 9.67 10.29
CA ILE A 350 -10.05 9.60 11.28
C ILE A 350 -11.41 9.30 10.62
N ALA A 351 -11.66 9.85 9.43
CA ALA A 351 -12.90 9.65 8.68
C ALA A 351 -12.90 8.34 7.86
N MET A 352 -11.75 7.67 7.76
CA MET A 352 -11.59 6.40 7.02
C MET A 352 -12.10 5.21 7.85
N THR A 353 -13.40 5.24 8.15
CA THR A 353 -14.09 4.17 8.88
C THR A 353 -14.30 2.94 7.99
N PRO A 354 -14.45 1.73 8.56
CA PRO A 354 -14.83 0.54 7.79
C PRO A 354 -16.11 0.74 6.98
N GLN A 355 -17.04 1.55 7.46
CA GLN A 355 -18.28 1.86 6.75
C GLN A 355 -18.01 2.70 5.49
N THR A 356 -17.14 3.70 5.56
CA THR A 356 -16.74 4.52 4.41
C THR A 356 -16.06 3.65 3.35
N VAL A 357 -15.12 2.80 3.75
CA VAL A 357 -14.41 1.88 2.85
C VAL A 357 -15.40 0.90 2.21
N ARG A 358 -16.25 0.24 3.00
CA ARG A 358 -17.28 -0.68 2.48
C ARG A 358 -18.20 -0.02 1.46
N ARG A 359 -18.60 1.23 1.66
CA ARG A 359 -19.46 1.98 0.73
C ARG A 359 -18.79 2.16 -0.63
N VAL A 360 -17.48 2.46 -0.66
CA VAL A 360 -16.72 2.59 -1.91
C VAL A 360 -16.53 1.22 -2.59
N VAL A 361 -16.11 0.20 -1.83
CA VAL A 361 -15.86 -1.16 -2.33
C VAL A 361 -17.14 -1.81 -2.86
N ALA A 362 -18.27 -1.65 -2.15
CA ALA A 362 -19.58 -2.15 -2.58
C ALA A 362 -20.04 -1.53 -3.91
N ARG A 363 -19.60 -0.30 -4.20
CA ARG A 363 -19.93 0.38 -5.44
C ARG A 363 -18.99 0.01 -6.60
N PHE A 364 -17.72 -0.35 -6.29
CA PHE A 364 -16.67 -0.61 -7.27
C PHE A 364 -15.87 -1.86 -6.91
N PRO A 365 -16.49 -3.05 -6.88
CA PRO A 365 -15.83 -4.28 -6.47
C PRO A 365 -14.63 -4.61 -7.37
N GLY A 366 -13.50 -5.00 -6.76
CA GLY A 366 -12.28 -5.39 -7.46
C GLY A 366 -11.47 -4.25 -8.09
N ARG A 367 -11.97 -3.00 -8.09
CA ARG A 367 -11.36 -1.84 -8.77
C ARG A 367 -10.68 -0.86 -7.80
N VAL A 368 -10.82 -1.09 -6.49
CA VAL A 368 -10.40 -0.17 -5.42
C VAL A 368 -9.10 -0.63 -4.78
N GLY A 369 -8.13 0.25 -4.69
CA GLY A 369 -6.95 0.12 -3.83
C GLY A 369 -7.10 0.98 -2.58
N LEU A 370 -6.76 0.40 -1.43
CA LEU A 370 -6.77 1.08 -0.14
C LEU A 370 -5.34 1.34 0.32
N ILE A 371 -5.08 2.55 0.83
CA ILE A 371 -3.83 2.88 1.48
C ILE A 371 -4.10 3.57 2.81
N HIS A 372 -3.39 3.22 3.88
CA HIS A 372 -3.41 3.90 5.17
C HIS A 372 -2.20 3.49 6.03
N SER A 373 -1.99 4.19 7.14
CA SER A 373 -0.81 4.01 8.01
C SER A 373 -0.70 2.62 8.65
N ARG A 374 -1.83 1.92 8.86
CA ARG A 374 -1.90 0.59 9.50
C ARG A 374 -1.59 -0.57 8.56
N LEU A 375 -1.50 -0.34 7.24
CA LEU A 375 -1.10 -1.38 6.30
C LEU A 375 0.36 -1.75 6.52
N SER A 376 0.67 -3.04 6.43
CA SER A 376 2.05 -3.53 6.38
C SER A 376 2.80 -2.96 5.18
N GLU A 377 4.12 -2.93 5.24
CA GLU A 377 4.94 -2.50 4.10
C GLU A 377 4.66 -3.33 2.84
N GLY A 378 4.42 -4.63 3.00
CA GLY A 378 4.08 -5.53 1.90
C GLY A 378 2.74 -5.20 1.24
N GLU A 379 1.68 -4.91 2.02
CA GLU A 379 0.37 -4.50 1.48
C GLU A 379 0.46 -3.16 0.75
N ARG A 380 1.21 -2.19 1.30
CA ARG A 380 1.46 -0.90 0.61
C ARG A 380 2.22 -1.10 -0.69
N TYR A 381 3.24 -1.96 -0.69
CA TYR A 381 4.02 -2.29 -1.87
C TYR A 381 3.15 -2.94 -2.95
N ASP A 382 2.33 -3.92 -2.59
CA ASP A 382 1.45 -4.61 -3.52
C ASP A 382 0.34 -3.70 -4.07
N THR A 383 -0.24 -2.82 -3.23
CA THR A 383 -1.20 -1.80 -3.68
C THR A 383 -0.53 -0.82 -4.66
N TRP A 384 0.69 -0.36 -4.37
CA TRP A 384 1.46 0.51 -5.25
C TRP A 384 1.76 -0.18 -6.61
N ARG A 385 2.19 -1.45 -6.59
CA ARG A 385 2.44 -2.22 -7.82
C ARG A 385 1.18 -2.43 -8.65
N ARG A 386 0.07 -2.79 -8.02
CA ARG A 386 -1.22 -2.96 -8.71
C ARG A 386 -1.69 -1.65 -9.35
N ALA A 387 -1.48 -0.51 -8.68
CA ALA A 387 -1.77 0.80 -9.25
C ALA A 387 -0.89 1.08 -10.48
N ARG A 388 0.43 0.82 -10.39
CA ARG A 388 1.38 0.97 -11.50
C ARG A 388 1.05 0.09 -12.71
N LEU A 389 0.58 -1.13 -12.46
CA LEU A 389 0.19 -2.09 -13.49
C LEU A 389 -1.21 -1.83 -14.08
N GLY A 390 -1.91 -0.78 -13.63
CA GLY A 390 -3.26 -0.46 -14.09
C GLY A 390 -4.35 -1.42 -13.62
N GLN A 391 -4.07 -2.25 -12.60
CA GLN A 391 -5.05 -3.19 -12.03
C GLN A 391 -6.01 -2.52 -11.05
N LEU A 392 -5.71 -1.31 -10.62
CA LEU A 392 -6.55 -0.49 -9.75
C LEU A 392 -6.96 0.78 -10.50
N GLU A 393 -8.22 1.12 -10.42
CA GLU A 393 -8.78 2.28 -11.08
C GLU A 393 -9.16 3.39 -10.09
N ILE A 394 -9.32 3.02 -8.83
CA ILE A 394 -9.66 3.94 -7.74
C ILE A 394 -8.68 3.73 -6.60
N ILE A 395 -8.09 4.80 -6.10
CA ILE A 395 -7.32 4.76 -4.86
C ILE A 395 -8.06 5.55 -3.79
N VAL A 396 -8.20 4.94 -2.62
CA VAL A 396 -8.80 5.56 -1.42
C VAL A 396 -7.78 5.57 -0.29
N GLY A 397 -7.64 6.71 0.36
CA GLY A 397 -6.73 6.81 1.51
C GLY A 397 -6.48 8.23 1.97
N PRO A 398 -5.60 8.42 2.98
CA PRO A 398 -5.20 9.73 3.45
C PRO A 398 -4.26 10.43 2.46
N ARG A 399 -3.59 11.46 2.88
CA ARG A 399 -2.67 12.25 2.04
C ARG A 399 -1.69 11.43 1.19
N SER A 400 -1.21 10.28 1.69
CA SER A 400 -0.29 9.40 0.97
C SER A 400 -0.90 8.71 -0.26
N ALA A 401 -2.22 8.58 -0.31
CA ALA A 401 -2.92 8.00 -1.45
C ALA A 401 -2.77 8.84 -2.74
N LEU A 402 -2.51 10.15 -2.58
CA LEU A 402 -2.28 11.07 -3.69
C LEU A 402 -1.09 10.65 -4.58
N PHE A 403 -0.12 9.97 -4.00
CA PHE A 403 1.16 9.68 -4.63
C PHE A 403 1.28 8.28 -5.24
N LEU A 404 0.20 7.51 -5.28
CA LEU A 404 0.23 6.23 -5.98
C LEU A 404 0.26 6.43 -7.50
N PRO A 405 1.01 5.59 -8.24
CA PRO A 405 1.26 5.76 -9.67
C PRO A 405 0.07 5.31 -10.53
N LEU A 406 -1.08 5.95 -10.36
CA LEU A 406 -2.22 5.76 -11.24
C LEU A 406 -1.97 6.42 -12.60
N ALA A 407 -2.27 5.69 -13.66
CA ALA A 407 -2.30 6.23 -15.01
C ALA A 407 -3.64 6.91 -15.29
N ASN A 408 -3.64 7.89 -16.19
CA ASN A 408 -4.85 8.50 -16.76
C ASN A 408 -5.86 9.01 -15.71
N ILE A 409 -5.37 9.75 -14.70
CA ILE A 409 -6.22 10.31 -13.64
C ILE A 409 -7.20 11.32 -14.22
N GLY A 410 -8.51 11.12 -13.95
CA GLY A 410 -9.60 12.01 -14.38
C GLY A 410 -10.22 12.82 -13.26
N LEU A 411 -10.13 12.31 -12.03
CA LEU A 411 -10.75 12.94 -10.87
C LEU A 411 -9.88 12.78 -9.63
N ILE A 412 -9.67 13.87 -8.90
CA ILE A 412 -9.08 13.86 -7.57
C ILE A 412 -10.07 14.52 -6.61
N VAL A 413 -10.58 13.75 -5.65
CA VAL A 413 -11.47 14.23 -4.60
C VAL A 413 -10.69 14.35 -3.30
N VAL A 414 -10.86 15.46 -2.59
CA VAL A 414 -10.33 15.67 -1.23
C VAL A 414 -11.52 15.89 -0.31
N ASP A 415 -11.93 14.85 0.39
CA ASP A 415 -13.04 14.96 1.36
C ASP A 415 -12.56 15.59 2.66
N GLU A 416 -13.44 16.34 3.32
CA GLU A 416 -13.12 17.15 4.52
C GLU A 416 -11.80 17.91 4.38
N CYS A 417 -11.66 18.65 3.28
CA CYS A 417 -10.39 19.29 2.84
C CYS A 417 -9.84 20.35 3.83
N HIS A 418 -10.59 20.69 4.88
CA HIS A 418 -10.19 21.56 5.98
C HIS A 418 -9.42 20.82 7.09
N ASP A 419 -9.38 19.48 7.05
CA ASP A 419 -8.77 18.68 8.11
C ASP A 419 -7.25 18.87 8.15
N ASP A 420 -6.70 19.08 9.35
CA ASP A 420 -5.27 19.35 9.57
C ASP A 420 -4.38 18.15 9.23
N SER A 421 -4.92 16.92 9.23
CA SER A 421 -4.17 15.72 8.85
C SER A 421 -3.65 15.73 7.40
N TYR A 422 -4.17 16.63 6.57
CA TYR A 422 -3.66 16.87 5.23
C TYR A 422 -2.36 17.67 5.18
N TYR A 423 -1.97 18.28 6.28
CA TYR A 423 -0.65 18.91 6.39
C TYR A 423 0.40 17.89 6.90
N GLN A 424 1.56 17.83 6.25
CA GLN A 424 2.70 17.03 6.68
C GLN A 424 3.71 17.89 7.41
N GLU A 425 3.77 17.75 8.74
CA GLU A 425 4.75 18.45 9.59
C GLU A 425 6.11 17.75 9.62
N SER A 426 6.11 16.42 9.56
CA SER A 426 7.34 15.63 9.63
C SER A 426 7.11 14.26 8.96
N PRO A 427 8.14 13.70 8.31
CA PRO A 427 9.39 14.33 7.87
C PRO A 427 9.19 15.32 6.71
N ALA A 428 10.23 16.09 6.38
CA ALA A 428 10.23 16.90 5.13
C ALA A 428 9.99 16.00 3.90
N PRO A 429 9.32 16.53 2.85
CA PRO A 429 8.84 17.89 2.63
C PRO A 429 7.62 18.26 3.47
N HIS A 430 7.54 19.51 3.91
CA HIS A 430 6.40 20.07 4.63
C HIS A 430 5.38 20.60 3.62
N TYR A 431 4.34 19.83 3.33
CA TYR A 431 3.36 20.17 2.29
C TYR A 431 1.92 19.96 2.79
N HIS A 432 0.98 20.60 2.11
CA HIS A 432 -0.44 20.40 2.31
C HIS A 432 -1.03 19.59 1.15
N ALA A 433 -1.60 18.41 1.44
CA ALA A 433 -2.11 17.49 0.40
C ALA A 433 -3.22 18.12 -0.46
N ARG A 434 -4.04 19.01 0.08
CA ARG A 434 -5.04 19.76 -0.69
C ARG A 434 -4.40 20.57 -1.82
N GLN A 435 -3.31 21.32 -1.53
CA GLN A 435 -2.61 22.10 -2.55
C GLN A 435 -1.89 21.18 -3.55
N ALA A 436 -1.27 20.10 -3.05
CA ALA A 436 -0.64 19.10 -3.91
C ALA A 436 -1.67 18.43 -4.85
N ALA A 437 -2.89 18.14 -4.37
CA ALA A 437 -3.98 17.58 -5.18
C ALA A 437 -4.43 18.54 -6.29
N VAL A 438 -4.57 19.84 -5.98
CA VAL A 438 -4.88 20.88 -7.00
C VAL A 438 -3.77 20.95 -8.05
N ASN A 439 -2.51 20.95 -7.62
CA ASN A 439 -1.37 21.00 -8.55
C ASN A 439 -1.32 19.72 -9.40
N TYR A 440 -1.52 18.56 -8.79
CA TYR A 440 -1.50 17.28 -9.52
C TYR A 440 -2.62 17.20 -10.55
N ALA A 441 -3.84 17.60 -10.15
CA ALA A 441 -4.97 17.64 -11.08
C ALA A 441 -4.69 18.53 -12.30
N ARG A 442 -4.06 19.69 -12.11
CA ARG A 442 -3.65 20.57 -13.22
C ARG A 442 -2.61 19.92 -14.13
N LEU A 443 -1.62 19.23 -13.55
CA LEU A 443 -0.57 18.54 -14.32
C LEU A 443 -1.11 17.40 -15.18
N VAL A 444 -2.13 16.69 -14.71
CA VAL A 444 -2.71 15.53 -15.43
C VAL A 444 -3.99 15.87 -16.19
N GLY A 445 -4.42 17.14 -16.17
CA GLY A 445 -5.69 17.55 -16.78
C GLY A 445 -6.90 16.91 -16.13
N ALA A 446 -6.88 16.64 -14.82
CA ALA A 446 -7.97 16.06 -14.05
C ALA A 446 -8.86 17.14 -13.41
N VAL A 447 -10.08 16.77 -13.04
CA VAL A 447 -10.93 17.57 -12.18
C VAL A 447 -10.48 17.40 -10.73
N CYS A 448 -10.31 18.51 -9.99
CA CYS A 448 -10.08 18.51 -8.56
C CYS A 448 -11.34 18.97 -7.83
N LEU A 449 -11.87 18.12 -6.94
CA LEU A 449 -13.05 18.42 -6.12
C LEU A 449 -12.67 18.42 -4.65
N LEU A 450 -12.83 19.58 -4.01
CA LEU A 450 -12.52 19.81 -2.60
C LEU A 450 -13.83 19.88 -1.82
N GLY A 451 -14.11 18.91 -0.97
CA GLY A 451 -15.34 18.85 -0.17
C GLY A 451 -15.08 19.22 1.28
N SER A 452 -15.95 20.05 1.86
CA SER A 452 -15.86 20.43 3.27
C SER A 452 -17.23 20.80 3.84
N ALA A 453 -17.41 20.53 5.12
CA ALA A 453 -18.54 21.08 5.88
C ALA A 453 -18.24 22.51 6.38
N THR A 454 -16.97 22.80 6.60
CA THR A 454 -16.44 24.06 7.15
C THR A 454 -15.21 24.49 6.35
N PRO A 455 -15.37 24.99 5.11
CA PRO A 455 -14.25 25.44 4.29
C PRO A 455 -13.42 26.49 5.02
N ASP A 456 -12.10 26.34 4.98
CA ASP A 456 -11.17 27.31 5.54
C ASP A 456 -11.20 28.65 4.75
N VAL A 457 -10.73 29.71 5.40
CA VAL A 457 -10.74 31.07 4.84
C VAL A 457 -10.02 31.15 3.50
N ASN A 458 -8.88 30.46 3.34
CA ASN A 458 -8.10 30.49 2.09
C ASN A 458 -8.87 29.82 0.94
N SER A 459 -9.48 28.64 1.20
CA SER A 459 -10.33 27.95 0.21
C SER A 459 -11.52 28.80 -0.21
N ARG A 460 -12.17 29.44 0.76
CA ARG A 460 -13.29 30.35 0.51
C ARG A 460 -12.87 31.58 -0.30
N TYR A 461 -11.77 32.21 0.07
CA TYR A 461 -11.22 33.35 -0.64
C TYR A 461 -10.88 33.04 -2.11
N ARG A 462 -10.26 31.88 -2.37
CA ARG A 462 -9.97 31.43 -3.75
C ARG A 462 -11.24 31.24 -4.58
N ALA A 463 -12.30 30.74 -3.94
CA ALA A 463 -13.59 30.58 -4.59
C ALA A 463 -14.23 31.97 -4.89
N GLU A 464 -14.14 32.94 -3.98
CA GLU A 464 -14.63 34.30 -4.17
C GLU A 464 -13.85 35.07 -5.24
N LYS A 465 -12.55 34.83 -5.35
CA LYS A 465 -11.71 35.39 -6.42
C LYS A 465 -11.98 34.75 -7.79
N GLY A 466 -12.74 33.65 -7.83
CA GLY A 466 -13.02 32.93 -9.07
C GLY A 466 -11.90 31.97 -9.51
N ASP A 467 -10.86 31.75 -8.68
CA ASP A 467 -9.84 30.72 -8.93
C ASP A 467 -10.44 29.33 -8.86
N TRP A 468 -11.43 29.14 -7.99
CA TRP A 468 -12.18 27.89 -7.79
C TRP A 468 -13.67 28.12 -8.03
N ILE A 469 -14.39 27.06 -8.43
CA ILE A 469 -15.83 27.09 -8.60
C ILE A 469 -16.49 26.71 -7.27
N TYR A 470 -17.31 27.60 -6.71
CA TYR A 470 -17.99 27.36 -5.46
C TYR A 470 -19.35 26.70 -5.67
N LEU A 471 -19.56 25.57 -4.99
CA LEU A 471 -20.82 24.81 -4.99
C LEU A 471 -21.34 24.66 -3.56
N SER A 472 -22.63 24.81 -3.36
CA SER A 472 -23.25 24.72 -2.03
C SER A 472 -24.32 23.63 -1.95
N LEU A 473 -24.25 22.85 -0.85
CA LEU A 473 -25.24 21.87 -0.42
C LEU A 473 -25.71 22.20 0.99
N PRO A 474 -26.66 23.13 1.15
CA PRO A 474 -27.07 23.65 2.46
C PRO A 474 -27.93 22.67 3.26
N GLY A 475 -28.63 21.74 2.59
CA GLY A 475 -29.63 20.85 3.21
C GLY A 475 -29.01 19.53 3.70
N ARG A 476 -29.41 19.06 4.89
CA ARG A 476 -29.19 17.67 5.32
C ARG A 476 -30.18 16.74 4.64
N ILE A 477 -29.75 15.50 4.29
CA ILE A 477 -30.68 14.50 3.79
C ILE A 477 -31.58 14.02 4.94
N LEU A 478 -32.86 14.34 4.90
CA LEU A 478 -33.87 13.89 5.90
C LEU A 478 -34.13 12.37 5.84
N ALA A 479 -33.71 11.71 4.76
CA ALA A 479 -33.87 10.26 4.56
C ALA A 479 -33.31 9.40 5.72
N HIS A 480 -32.31 9.91 6.45
CA HIS A 480 -31.80 9.18 7.62
C HIS A 480 -32.83 9.16 8.77
N ARG A 481 -33.60 10.20 8.93
CA ARG A 481 -34.70 10.23 9.93
C ARG A 481 -35.83 9.28 9.54
N GLN A 482 -36.24 9.28 8.26
CA GLN A 482 -37.30 8.39 7.77
C GLN A 482 -36.86 6.92 7.75
N ALA A 483 -35.61 6.62 7.38
CA ALA A 483 -35.10 5.26 7.43
C ALA A 483 -34.96 4.75 8.86
N VAL A 484 -34.47 5.56 9.79
CA VAL A 484 -34.43 5.22 11.22
C VAL A 484 -35.84 5.10 11.78
N GLN A 485 -36.76 6.00 11.43
CA GLN A 485 -38.14 5.94 11.84
C GLN A 485 -38.85 4.67 11.33
N SER A 486 -38.67 4.32 10.05
CA SER A 486 -39.22 3.10 9.47
C SER A 486 -38.57 1.80 10.02
N GLN A 487 -37.29 1.83 10.40
CA GLN A 487 -36.67 0.72 11.13
C GLN A 487 -37.18 0.59 12.55
N ILE A 488 -37.33 1.71 13.26
CA ILE A 488 -37.95 1.73 14.61
C ILE A 488 -39.39 1.23 14.54
N GLU A 489 -40.16 1.63 13.55
CA GLU A 489 -41.53 1.16 13.33
C GLU A 489 -41.58 -0.33 12.99
N LYS A 490 -40.68 -0.83 12.15
CA LYS A 490 -40.54 -2.28 11.86
C LYS A 490 -40.14 -3.08 13.09
N ILE A 491 -39.21 -2.58 13.89
CA ILE A 491 -38.82 -3.21 15.16
C ILE A 491 -39.98 -3.18 16.16
N ALA A 492 -40.70 -2.05 16.27
CA ALA A 492 -41.87 -1.92 17.14
C ALA A 492 -43.03 -2.82 16.68
N GLN A 493 -43.24 -2.99 15.37
CA GLN A 493 -44.21 -3.94 14.82
C GLN A 493 -43.79 -5.39 15.04
N GLY A 494 -42.50 -5.71 14.90
CA GLY A 494 -41.94 -7.03 15.22
C GLY A 494 -42.03 -7.39 16.70
N LEU A 495 -41.86 -6.40 17.59
CA LEU A 495 -42.05 -6.57 19.04
C LEU A 495 -43.51 -6.76 19.43
N LYS A 496 -44.45 -6.15 18.67
CA LYS A 496 -45.89 -6.38 18.87
C LYS A 496 -46.39 -7.70 18.29
N ALA A 497 -45.66 -8.28 17.36
CA ALA A 497 -45.97 -9.59 16.76
C ALA A 497 -45.27 -10.76 17.50
N SER A 498 -44.51 -10.51 18.55
CA SER A 498 -44.00 -11.58 19.42
C SER A 498 -45.17 -12.17 20.24
N PRO A 499 -45.35 -13.49 20.28
CA PRO A 499 -46.39 -14.10 21.06
C PRO A 499 -46.29 -13.68 22.54
N SER A 500 -47.42 -13.46 23.17
CA SER A 500 -47.52 -13.12 24.59
C SER A 500 -46.63 -13.99 25.45
N PRO A 501 -46.02 -13.46 26.51
CA PRO A 501 -45.13 -14.27 27.37
C PRO A 501 -45.88 -15.51 27.83
N LEU A 502 -45.28 -16.65 27.61
CA LEU A 502 -45.79 -17.97 28.02
C LEU A 502 -46.37 -17.92 29.44
N SER A 503 -47.53 -18.48 29.61
CA SER A 503 -48.20 -18.61 30.93
C SER A 503 -47.26 -19.35 31.90
N PRO A 504 -47.46 -19.20 33.22
CA PRO A 504 -46.63 -19.93 34.20
C PRO A 504 -46.64 -21.43 34.01
N GLN A 505 -47.69 -22.02 33.42
CA GLN A 505 -47.81 -23.42 33.11
C GLN A 505 -46.95 -23.86 31.90
N GLU A 506 -46.93 -23.05 30.83
CA GLU A 506 -46.10 -23.28 29.65
C GLU A 506 -44.60 -23.12 29.92
N ARG A 507 -44.21 -22.25 30.86
CA ARG A 507 -42.83 -22.11 31.34
C ARG A 507 -42.34 -23.36 32.10
N ASN A 508 -43.21 -24.05 32.81
CA ASN A 508 -42.86 -25.26 33.51
C ASN A 508 -42.70 -26.44 32.55
N GLN A 509 -43.56 -26.59 31.54
CA GLN A 509 -43.42 -27.60 30.50
C GLN A 509 -42.14 -27.42 29.68
N ALA A 510 -41.78 -26.23 29.26
CA ALA A 510 -40.53 -25.96 28.56
C ALA A 510 -39.26 -26.17 29.41
N LYS A 511 -39.37 -26.15 30.74
CA LYS A 511 -38.29 -26.55 31.65
C LYS A 511 -38.17 -28.04 31.81
N GLU A 512 -39.26 -28.77 31.78
CA GLU A 512 -39.24 -30.22 31.86
C GLU A 512 -38.76 -30.87 30.55
N GLU A 513 -39.10 -30.34 29.39
CA GLU A 513 -38.58 -30.79 28.10
C GLU A 513 -37.06 -30.57 27.94
N ASN A 514 -36.49 -29.51 28.53
CA ASN A 514 -35.06 -29.25 28.50
C ASN A 514 -34.23 -30.12 29.48
N LEU A 515 -34.88 -30.77 30.44
CA LEU A 515 -34.25 -31.68 31.40
C LEU A 515 -34.15 -33.14 30.88
N THR A 516 -34.83 -33.45 29.77
CA THR A 516 -34.85 -34.78 29.17
C THR A 516 -33.88 -34.96 27.99
N GLN A 517 -33.13 -33.94 27.60
CA GLN A 517 -32.08 -34.09 26.59
C GLN A 517 -30.75 -34.49 27.25
N PRO A 518 -30.09 -35.57 26.79
CA PRO A 518 -28.79 -35.97 27.32
C PRO A 518 -27.72 -34.91 26.96
N PRO A 519 -26.72 -34.71 27.83
CA PRO A 519 -25.67 -33.71 27.56
C PRO A 519 -24.89 -34.07 26.29
N LEU A 520 -24.77 -33.13 25.40
CA LEU A 520 -23.97 -33.20 24.16
C LEU A 520 -22.54 -33.62 24.49
N SER A 521 -22.01 -34.58 23.73
CA SER A 521 -20.66 -35.12 23.90
C SER A 521 -19.55 -34.04 23.64
N PRO A 522 -18.36 -34.20 24.25
CA PRO A 522 -17.28 -33.21 24.14
C PRO A 522 -16.73 -33.00 22.72
N ARG A 523 -17.16 -33.76 21.72
CA ARG A 523 -16.69 -33.68 20.35
C ARG A 523 -17.36 -32.58 19.49
N GLU A 524 -18.47 -32.01 19.92
CA GLU A 524 -19.17 -30.96 19.16
C GLU A 524 -18.80 -29.54 19.58
N ARG A 525 -17.82 -29.35 20.46
CA ARG A 525 -17.26 -28.04 20.87
C ARG A 525 -15.95 -27.65 20.16
N GLY A 526 -15.67 -28.21 19.02
CA GLY A 526 -14.42 -28.01 18.27
C GLY A 526 -14.55 -27.19 17.00
N GLY A 527 -15.30 -26.10 17.02
CA GLY A 527 -15.37 -25.13 15.89
C GLY A 527 -14.99 -23.73 16.33
N CYS A 528 -13.84 -23.57 16.97
CA CYS A 528 -13.32 -22.24 17.30
C CYS A 528 -12.49 -21.74 16.11
N VAL A 529 -13.17 -21.09 15.14
CA VAL A 529 -12.53 -20.27 14.14
C VAL A 529 -11.89 -19.09 14.90
N ARG A 530 -10.58 -18.96 14.80
CA ARG A 530 -9.82 -17.87 15.38
C ARG A 530 -10.26 -16.53 14.76
N PHE A 531 -11.14 -15.83 15.43
CA PHE A 531 -11.38 -14.40 15.24
C PHE A 531 -10.25 -13.62 15.91
N SER A 532 -9.11 -13.44 15.25
CA SER A 532 -7.99 -12.67 15.79
C SER A 532 -7.88 -11.24 15.27
N SER A 533 -8.78 -10.77 14.43
CA SER A 533 -8.72 -9.40 13.90
C SER A 533 -9.96 -8.53 14.12
N LEU A 534 -11.12 -9.07 14.49
CA LEU A 534 -12.32 -8.26 14.71
C LEU A 534 -12.51 -7.78 16.16
N ALA A 535 -11.93 -8.46 17.15
CA ALA A 535 -12.09 -8.07 18.56
C ALA A 535 -11.39 -6.76 18.94
N TRP A 536 -10.46 -6.26 18.12
CA TRP A 536 -9.75 -5.00 18.35
C TRP A 536 -10.54 -3.76 17.91
N PHE A 537 -11.50 -3.93 17.00
CA PHE A 537 -12.30 -2.82 16.47
C PHE A 537 -13.51 -2.44 17.34
N LEU A 538 -13.97 -3.33 18.21
CA LEU A 538 -15.14 -3.09 19.07
C LEU A 538 -14.78 -2.50 20.45
N SER A 539 -13.51 -2.53 20.88
CA SER A 539 -13.11 -2.02 22.19
C SER A 539 -12.77 -0.52 22.24
N TRP A 540 -12.88 0.21 21.12
CA TRP A 540 -12.54 1.64 21.06
C TRP A 540 -13.75 2.59 21.10
N GLY A 541 -14.98 2.07 21.11
CA GLY A 541 -16.22 2.86 21.20
C GLY A 541 -16.64 3.25 22.63
N GLU A 542 -16.04 2.65 23.66
CA GLU A 542 -16.53 2.81 25.05
C GLU A 542 -15.54 3.44 26.04
N ARG A 543 -14.40 3.99 25.58
CA ARG A 543 -13.44 4.67 26.47
C ARG A 543 -13.13 6.09 26.01
N GLY A 544 -14.08 6.96 26.14
CA GLY A 544 -13.95 8.36 25.76
C GLY A 544 -14.83 9.31 26.55
N GLU A 545 -15.01 9.10 27.85
CA GLU A 545 -15.48 10.13 28.77
C GLU A 545 -14.84 9.91 30.16
N GLY A 546 -14.04 10.90 30.57
CA GLY A 546 -13.67 11.10 31.97
C GLY A 546 -12.22 10.80 32.33
N GLU A 547 -11.36 11.79 32.10
CA GLU A 547 -10.39 12.20 33.12
C GLU A 547 -9.83 13.58 32.79
N SER A 548 -10.28 14.55 33.55
CA SER A 548 -9.74 15.91 33.61
C SER A 548 -8.38 15.89 34.31
N VAL A 549 -7.33 16.29 33.65
CA VAL A 549 -6.06 16.64 34.28
C VAL A 549 -5.95 18.16 34.33
N LYS A 550 -5.91 18.73 35.53
CA LYS A 550 -5.45 20.10 35.86
C LYS A 550 -3.97 20.04 36.29
N PRO A 551 -3.37 21.23 36.31
CA PRO A 551 -2.63 21.96 35.26
C PRO A 551 -1.17 21.55 35.20
#